data_f751a8a1a8ba20073354853c14aef308
#
_entry.id   f751a8a1a8ba20073354853c14aef308
#
_cell.length_a   1.000
_cell.length_b   1.000
_cell.length_c   1.000
_cell.angle_alpha   90.00
_cell.angle_beta   90.00
_cell.angle_gamma   90.00
#
_symmetry.space_group_name_H-M   'P 1'
#
loop_
_entity.id
_entity.type
_entity.pdbx_description
1 polymer ?
#
loop_
_entity_poly.entity_id
_entity_poly.type
_entity_poly.pdbx_seq_one_letter_code
_entity_poly.pdbx_strand_id
1 'polypeptide(L)'
;SFEEQFKNCRVIRLEQNYRSTGRILDAANAIIAKNQGRKGKTLWTANAEGDPLYLVTVDNAEEEGKYIAETILSGVSGGRRYSDFAVLYRANAQSNAIEQALVKSGVPYRIIGGHRFNDTLEVKDAMAYLRLIQNPGDEVSLRRIINQPKRGIGDTTLGKIMAAASDHGVSLWTVIGDPAEYD
;
A
#
# COMPACT_ATOMS: atom_id res chain seq x y z
N SER A 1 27.43 12.93 -8.33
CA SER A 1 26.96 11.74 -9.09
C SER A 1 28.13 10.81 -9.36
N PHE A 2 27.88 9.56 -9.80
CA PHE A 2 28.95 8.59 -10.15
C PHE A 2 29.90 9.16 -11.24
N GLU A 3 29.36 9.82 -12.23
CA GLU A 3 30.13 10.44 -13.32
C GLU A 3 31.04 11.58 -12.86
N GLU A 4 30.69 12.28 -11.79
CA GLU A 4 31.54 13.34 -11.19
C GLU A 4 32.72 12.75 -10.45
N GLN A 5 32.51 11.59 -9.82
CA GLN A 5 33.55 10.88 -9.06
C GLN A 5 34.53 10.12 -9.97
N PHE A 6 34.02 9.58 -11.08
CA PHE A 6 34.80 8.77 -12.03
C PHE A 6 34.86 9.43 -13.42
N LYS A 7 35.84 10.29 -13.64
CA LYS A 7 36.00 11.10 -14.87
C LYS A 7 36.12 10.31 -16.17
N ASN A 8 36.51 9.04 -16.12
CA ASN A 8 36.73 8.19 -17.30
C ASN A 8 35.57 7.16 -17.47
N CYS A 9 34.44 7.31 -16.83
CA CYS A 9 33.31 6.40 -16.99
C CYS A 9 32.62 6.64 -18.34
N ARG A 10 32.28 5.54 -19.03
CA ARG A 10 31.45 5.56 -20.23
C ARG A 10 29.99 5.39 -19.84
N VAL A 11 29.16 6.37 -20.16
CA VAL A 11 27.72 6.32 -19.93
C VAL A 11 27.03 5.72 -21.15
N ILE A 12 26.36 4.59 -20.96
CA ILE A 12 25.55 3.93 -21.97
C ILE A 12 24.10 4.08 -21.58
N ARG A 13 23.26 4.61 -22.47
CA ARG A 13 21.83 4.78 -22.25
C ARG A 13 21.06 3.68 -22.95
N LEU A 14 20.23 2.94 -22.20
CA LEU A 14 19.31 1.98 -22.77
C LEU A 14 18.00 2.71 -23.09
N GLU A 15 17.78 3.04 -24.35
CA GLU A 15 16.66 3.88 -24.81
C GLU A 15 15.57 3.07 -25.51
N GLN A 16 15.92 1.90 -26.05
CA GLN A 16 14.95 1.02 -26.66
C GLN A 16 14.09 0.31 -25.60
N ASN A 17 12.79 0.43 -25.73
CA ASN A 17 11.80 -0.26 -24.92
C ASN A 17 11.15 -1.37 -25.75
N TYR A 18 11.05 -2.56 -25.16
CA TYR A 18 10.52 -3.75 -25.82
C TYR A 18 9.13 -4.14 -25.28
N ARG A 19 8.60 -3.41 -24.28
CA ARG A 19 7.35 -3.73 -23.60
C ARG A 19 6.17 -2.95 -24.16
N SER A 20 6.32 -1.65 -24.26
CA SER A 20 5.21 -0.73 -24.51
C SER A 20 5.06 -0.41 -25.99
N THR A 21 3.85 -0.02 -26.38
CA THR A 21 3.54 0.54 -27.70
C THR A 21 4.02 1.99 -27.83
N GLY A 22 4.06 2.51 -29.04
CA GLY A 22 4.54 3.86 -29.32
C GLY A 22 3.79 4.93 -28.54
N ARG A 23 2.47 4.92 -28.56
CA ARG A 23 1.61 5.90 -27.85
C ARG A 23 1.84 5.97 -26.35
N ILE A 24 2.08 4.83 -25.71
CA ILE A 24 2.42 4.79 -24.28
C ILE A 24 3.75 5.47 -24.02
N LEU A 25 4.77 5.22 -24.88
CA LEU A 25 6.07 5.84 -24.71
C LEU A 25 6.05 7.35 -25.01
N ASP A 26 5.29 7.78 -26.00
CA ASP A 26 5.14 9.19 -26.31
C ASP A 26 4.53 9.97 -25.15
N ALA A 27 3.47 9.44 -24.54
CA ALA A 27 2.88 10.01 -23.35
C ALA A 27 3.85 10.04 -22.16
N ALA A 28 4.57 8.94 -21.93
CA ALA A 28 5.56 8.84 -20.86
C ALA A 28 6.72 9.83 -21.09
N ASN A 29 7.24 9.95 -22.32
CA ASN A 29 8.28 10.90 -22.67
C ASN A 29 7.80 12.35 -22.49
N ALA A 30 6.56 12.68 -22.88
CA ALA A 30 5.99 14.01 -22.72
C ALA A 30 5.86 14.42 -21.23
N ILE A 31 5.42 13.50 -20.37
CA ILE A 31 5.32 13.75 -18.93
C ILE A 31 6.71 13.95 -18.33
N ILE A 32 7.62 13.03 -18.62
CA ILE A 32 8.94 13.04 -18.00
C ILE A 32 9.82 14.20 -18.52
N ALA A 33 9.57 14.72 -19.71
CA ALA A 33 10.30 15.88 -20.27
C ALA A 33 10.14 17.14 -19.41
N LYS A 34 9.07 17.22 -18.60
CA LYS A 34 8.83 18.34 -17.68
C LYS A 34 9.68 18.28 -16.41
N ASN A 35 10.37 17.18 -16.14
CA ASN A 35 11.22 17.04 -14.96
C ASN A 35 12.57 17.74 -15.16
N GLN A 36 12.80 18.79 -14.37
CA GLN A 36 14.09 19.48 -14.32
C GLN A 36 15.13 18.61 -13.60
N GLY A 37 16.35 18.50 -14.15
CA GLY A 37 17.43 17.70 -13.54
C GLY A 37 17.54 16.26 -14.04
N ARG A 38 16.74 15.86 -15.03
CA ARG A 38 16.85 14.56 -15.69
C ARG A 38 18.05 14.52 -16.62
N LYS A 39 18.82 13.42 -16.60
CA LYS A 39 19.75 13.07 -17.69
C LYS A 39 18.92 12.73 -18.92
N GLY A 40 18.95 13.57 -19.96
CA GLY A 40 18.13 13.44 -21.17
C GLY A 40 18.16 12.00 -21.73
N LYS A 41 17.02 11.33 -21.67
CA LYS A 41 16.78 9.98 -22.20
C LYS A 41 15.40 10.00 -22.85
N THR A 42 15.33 9.61 -24.12
CA THR A 42 14.05 9.46 -24.83
C THR A 42 13.86 7.98 -25.14
N LEU A 43 12.81 7.41 -24.60
CA LEU A 43 12.46 6.01 -24.86
C LEU A 43 11.80 5.91 -26.23
N TRP A 44 12.19 4.90 -27.00
CA TRP A 44 11.58 4.55 -28.28
C TRP A 44 11.31 3.04 -28.35
N THR A 45 10.44 2.63 -29.24
CA THR A 45 10.11 1.22 -29.45
C THR A 45 9.95 0.91 -30.93
N ALA A 46 10.20 -0.35 -31.28
CA ALA A 46 9.88 -0.91 -32.59
C ALA A 46 8.46 -1.55 -32.62
N ASN A 47 7.78 -1.60 -31.49
CA ASN A 47 6.40 -2.09 -31.43
C ASN A 47 5.45 -1.13 -32.16
N ALA A 48 4.26 -1.65 -32.52
CA ALA A 48 3.21 -0.84 -33.15
C ALA A 48 2.81 0.37 -32.29
N GLU A 49 2.13 1.34 -32.90
CA GLU A 49 1.61 2.53 -32.20
C GLU A 49 0.73 2.19 -30.98
N GLY A 50 -0.10 1.15 -31.11
CA GLY A 50 -1.05 0.74 -30.06
C GLY A 50 -2.34 1.54 -30.06
N ASP A 51 -3.21 1.19 -29.12
CA ASP A 51 -4.52 1.84 -28.94
C ASP A 51 -4.36 3.28 -28.38
N PRO A 52 -5.34 4.16 -28.64
CA PRO A 52 -5.39 5.48 -28.03
C PRO A 52 -5.38 5.42 -26.49
N LEU A 53 -4.75 6.42 -25.86
CA LEU A 53 -4.86 6.63 -24.42
C LEU A 53 -6.10 7.46 -24.12
N TYR A 54 -6.80 7.09 -23.06
CA TYR A 54 -7.98 7.82 -22.59
C TYR A 54 -7.65 8.54 -21.29
N LEU A 55 -7.97 9.81 -21.22
CA LEU A 55 -7.96 10.60 -19.99
C LEU A 55 -9.40 10.76 -19.51
N VAL A 56 -9.69 10.28 -18.33
CA VAL A 56 -11.01 10.37 -17.71
C VAL A 56 -10.89 11.21 -16.46
N THR A 57 -11.79 12.19 -16.31
CA THR A 57 -11.89 13.02 -15.11
C THR A 57 -13.18 12.67 -14.39
N VAL A 58 -13.08 12.45 -13.09
CA VAL A 58 -14.19 12.13 -12.19
C VAL A 58 -14.15 13.06 -10.98
N ASP A 59 -15.26 13.23 -10.28
CA ASP A 59 -15.38 14.23 -9.22
C ASP A 59 -14.77 13.77 -7.88
N ASN A 60 -14.70 12.46 -7.65
CA ASN A 60 -14.23 11.90 -6.38
C ASN A 60 -13.70 10.46 -6.54
N ALA A 61 -13.07 9.94 -5.46
CA ALA A 61 -12.47 8.61 -5.45
C ALA A 61 -13.50 7.46 -5.57
N GLU A 62 -14.74 7.66 -5.15
CA GLU A 62 -15.80 6.65 -5.29
C GLU A 62 -16.19 6.48 -6.77
N GLU A 63 -16.34 7.58 -7.48
CA GLU A 63 -16.60 7.56 -8.92
C GLU A 63 -15.42 7.01 -9.72
N GLU A 64 -14.16 7.30 -9.30
CA GLU A 64 -12.98 6.68 -9.88
C GLU A 64 -13.04 5.15 -9.76
N GLY A 65 -13.31 4.64 -8.56
CA GLY A 65 -13.44 3.20 -8.31
C GLY A 65 -14.57 2.56 -9.12
N LYS A 66 -15.72 3.23 -9.21
CA LYS A 66 -16.87 2.78 -10.01
C LYS A 66 -16.52 2.71 -11.49
N TYR A 67 -15.93 3.76 -12.04
CA TYR A 67 -15.49 3.79 -13.44
C TYR A 67 -14.51 2.65 -13.78
N ILE A 68 -13.56 2.40 -12.88
CA ILE A 68 -12.59 1.30 -13.02
C ILE A 68 -13.33 -0.05 -13.08
N ALA A 69 -14.24 -0.30 -12.12
CA ALA A 69 -14.98 -1.55 -12.06
C ALA A 69 -15.86 -1.77 -13.31
N GLU A 70 -16.57 -0.74 -13.77
CA GLU A 70 -17.40 -0.77 -14.97
C GLU A 70 -16.56 -1.02 -16.23
N THR A 71 -15.39 -0.38 -16.34
CA THR A 71 -14.47 -0.59 -17.47
C THR A 71 -13.98 -2.04 -17.53
N ILE A 72 -13.63 -2.62 -16.37
CA ILE A 72 -13.21 -4.02 -16.30
C ILE A 72 -14.36 -4.94 -16.71
N LEU A 73 -15.56 -4.76 -16.16
CA LEU A 73 -16.73 -5.58 -16.47
C LEU A 73 -17.10 -5.50 -17.94
N SER A 74 -17.08 -4.30 -18.53
CA SER A 74 -17.33 -4.09 -19.95
C SER A 74 -16.31 -4.83 -20.81
N GLY A 75 -15.03 -4.76 -20.45
CA GLY A 75 -13.99 -5.47 -21.17
C GLY A 75 -14.11 -7.00 -21.06
N VAL A 76 -14.49 -7.51 -19.88
CA VAL A 76 -14.74 -8.94 -19.67
C VAL A 76 -15.96 -9.40 -20.47
N SER A 77 -17.03 -8.62 -20.52
CA SER A 77 -18.19 -8.88 -21.38
C SER A 77 -17.82 -8.88 -22.87
N GLY A 78 -16.81 -8.11 -23.25
CA GLY A 78 -16.20 -8.08 -24.57
C GLY A 78 -15.20 -9.22 -24.85
N GLY A 79 -15.07 -10.21 -23.95
CA GLY A 79 -14.24 -11.41 -24.14
C GLY A 79 -12.82 -11.34 -23.54
N ARG A 80 -12.46 -10.28 -22.83
CA ARG A 80 -11.20 -10.21 -22.07
C ARG A 80 -11.30 -11.02 -20.77
N ARG A 81 -10.17 -11.45 -20.24
CA ARG A 81 -10.08 -12.09 -18.91
C ARG A 81 -9.80 -11.05 -17.85
N TYR A 82 -10.21 -11.29 -16.62
CA TYR A 82 -9.84 -10.41 -15.47
C TYR A 82 -8.32 -10.24 -15.34
N SER A 83 -7.54 -11.26 -15.67
CA SER A 83 -6.07 -11.20 -15.68
C SER A 83 -5.46 -10.23 -16.71
N ASP A 84 -6.25 -9.77 -17.66
CA ASP A 84 -5.78 -8.86 -18.74
C ASP A 84 -5.87 -7.39 -18.29
N PHE A 85 -6.34 -7.12 -17.05
CA PHE A 85 -6.45 -5.78 -16.50
C PHE A 85 -5.47 -5.58 -15.36
N ALA A 86 -4.91 -4.38 -15.28
CA ALA A 86 -4.12 -3.92 -14.15
C ALA A 86 -4.50 -2.48 -13.81
N VAL A 87 -4.65 -2.20 -12.52
CA VAL A 87 -4.89 -0.86 -11.98
C VAL A 87 -3.65 -0.43 -11.22
N LEU A 88 -3.08 0.71 -11.63
CA LEU A 88 -1.90 1.28 -10.97
C LEU A 88 -2.29 2.59 -10.29
N TYR A 89 -1.81 2.79 -9.08
CA TYR A 89 -2.04 4.01 -8.30
C TYR A 89 -0.75 4.48 -7.65
N ARG A 90 -0.68 5.76 -7.34
CA ARG A 90 0.54 6.39 -6.79
C ARG A 90 0.67 6.19 -5.28
N ALA A 91 -0.42 6.27 -4.55
CA ALA A 91 -0.45 6.22 -3.08
C ALA A 91 -1.35 5.08 -2.59
N ASN A 92 -0.92 4.37 -1.56
CA ASN A 92 -1.68 3.23 -1.01
C ASN A 92 -3.08 3.62 -0.53
N ALA A 93 -3.29 4.86 -0.10
CA ALA A 93 -4.61 5.34 0.31
C ALA A 93 -5.66 5.29 -0.82
N GLN A 94 -5.23 5.37 -2.09
CA GLN A 94 -6.13 5.29 -3.24
C GLN A 94 -6.70 3.88 -3.43
N SER A 95 -5.99 2.84 -2.96
CA SER A 95 -6.45 1.45 -3.13
C SER A 95 -7.79 1.19 -2.45
N ASN A 96 -8.08 1.84 -1.32
CA ASN A 96 -9.28 1.55 -0.54
C ASN A 96 -10.59 1.79 -1.32
N ALA A 97 -10.72 2.94 -1.98
CA ALA A 97 -11.90 3.26 -2.78
C ALA A 97 -12.03 2.30 -3.99
N ILE A 98 -10.91 1.99 -4.63
CA ILE A 98 -10.87 1.04 -5.76
C ILE A 98 -11.26 -0.36 -5.29
N GLU A 99 -10.70 -0.84 -4.17
CA GLU A 99 -11.04 -2.15 -3.61
C GLU A 99 -12.52 -2.26 -3.25
N GLN A 100 -13.08 -1.25 -2.60
CA GLN A 100 -14.50 -1.21 -2.25
C GLN A 100 -15.39 -1.29 -3.49
N ALA A 101 -15.04 -0.57 -4.56
CA ALA A 101 -15.78 -0.60 -5.81
C ALA A 101 -15.69 -1.97 -6.49
N LEU A 102 -14.50 -2.59 -6.54
CA LEU A 102 -14.30 -3.93 -7.09
C LEU A 102 -15.09 -4.99 -6.32
N VAL A 103 -15.07 -4.95 -4.97
CA VAL A 103 -15.85 -5.85 -4.11
C VAL A 103 -17.34 -5.68 -4.36
N LYS A 104 -17.85 -4.43 -4.36
CA LYS A 104 -19.26 -4.11 -4.59
C LYS A 104 -19.75 -4.57 -5.96
N SER A 105 -18.88 -4.54 -6.95
CA SER A 105 -19.18 -4.95 -8.34
C SER A 105 -18.88 -6.43 -8.61
N GLY A 106 -18.44 -7.22 -7.61
CA GLY A 106 -18.12 -8.64 -7.77
C GLY A 106 -16.91 -8.92 -8.66
N VAL A 107 -16.01 -7.94 -8.83
CA VAL A 107 -14.80 -8.09 -9.65
C VAL A 107 -13.70 -8.74 -8.82
N PRO A 108 -13.20 -9.92 -9.20
CA PRO A 108 -12.08 -10.54 -8.47
C PRO A 108 -10.80 -9.74 -8.70
N TYR A 109 -10.04 -9.48 -7.62
CA TYR A 109 -8.80 -8.73 -7.70
C TYR A 109 -7.71 -9.28 -6.77
N ARG A 110 -6.48 -8.89 -7.04
CA ARG A 110 -5.32 -9.17 -6.20
C ARG A 110 -4.45 -7.93 -6.08
N ILE A 111 -4.08 -7.55 -4.85
CA ILE A 111 -3.11 -6.48 -4.60
C ILE A 111 -1.71 -7.06 -4.71
N ILE A 112 -0.85 -6.39 -5.50
CA ILE A 112 0.54 -6.78 -5.69
C ILE A 112 1.43 -5.67 -5.10
N GLY A 113 2.29 -6.03 -4.16
CA GLY A 113 3.27 -5.12 -3.56
C GLY A 113 2.71 -4.06 -2.61
N GLY A 114 1.41 -4.11 -2.29
CA GLY A 114 0.74 -3.24 -1.33
C GLY A 114 0.29 -4.01 -0.09
N HIS A 115 0.27 -3.35 1.06
CA HIS A 115 -0.49 -3.80 2.22
C HIS A 115 -1.93 -3.28 2.07
N ARG A 116 -2.93 -4.11 2.36
CA ARG A 116 -4.31 -3.62 2.51
C ARG A 116 -4.31 -2.51 3.54
N PHE A 117 -5.15 -1.49 3.37
CA PHE A 117 -5.25 -0.38 4.32
C PHE A 117 -5.35 -0.89 5.77
N ASN A 118 -6.19 -1.90 6.00
CA ASN A 118 -6.37 -2.52 7.31
C ASN A 118 -5.16 -3.34 7.80
N ASP A 119 -4.17 -3.58 6.94
CA ASP A 119 -2.95 -4.33 7.28
C ASP A 119 -1.78 -3.42 7.64
N THR A 120 -1.94 -2.10 7.48
CA THR A 120 -0.92 -1.13 7.89
C THR A 120 -0.75 -1.14 9.41
N LEU A 121 0.46 -0.84 9.87
CA LEU A 121 0.78 -0.87 11.31
C LEU A 121 -0.10 0.12 12.07
N GLU A 122 -0.28 1.31 11.52
CA GLU A 122 -1.02 2.41 12.13
C GLU A 122 -2.51 2.05 12.33
N VAL A 123 -3.13 1.43 11.33
CA VAL A 123 -4.52 0.99 11.42
C VAL A 123 -4.67 -0.15 12.42
N LYS A 124 -3.76 -1.12 12.39
CA LYS A 124 -3.75 -2.22 13.37
C LYS A 124 -3.58 -1.72 14.80
N ASP A 125 -2.73 -0.72 15.01
CA ASP A 125 -2.53 -0.10 16.32
C ASP A 125 -3.80 0.64 16.77
N ALA A 126 -4.39 1.47 15.92
CA ALA A 126 -5.64 2.17 16.22
C ALA A 126 -6.78 1.18 16.54
N MET A 127 -6.91 0.11 15.76
CA MET A 127 -7.91 -0.93 16.02
C MET A 127 -7.66 -1.68 17.35
N ALA A 128 -6.40 -1.89 17.71
CA ALA A 128 -6.08 -2.51 18.99
C ALA A 128 -6.47 -1.61 20.18
N TYR A 129 -6.28 -0.29 20.07
CA TYR A 129 -6.80 0.65 21.07
C TYR A 129 -8.32 0.57 21.20
N LEU A 130 -9.04 0.61 20.08
CA LEU A 130 -10.51 0.53 20.11
C LEU A 130 -11.03 -0.79 20.70
N ARG A 131 -10.36 -1.90 20.39
CA ARG A 131 -10.70 -3.21 20.96
C ARG A 131 -10.49 -3.26 22.47
N LEU A 132 -9.40 -2.69 22.97
CA LEU A 132 -9.14 -2.63 24.41
C LEU A 132 -10.13 -1.74 25.15
N ILE A 133 -10.61 -0.66 24.56
CA ILE A 133 -11.67 0.17 25.14
C ILE A 133 -12.96 -0.65 25.29
N GLN A 134 -13.28 -1.49 24.31
CA GLN A 134 -14.45 -2.33 24.33
C GLN A 134 -14.27 -3.58 25.22
N ASN A 135 -13.09 -4.18 25.22
CA ASN A 135 -12.75 -5.38 25.96
C ASN A 135 -11.34 -5.28 26.56
N PRO A 136 -11.20 -4.83 27.83
CA PRO A 136 -9.90 -4.77 28.52
C PRO A 136 -9.20 -6.14 28.69
N GLY A 137 -9.92 -7.23 28.53
CA GLY A 137 -9.36 -8.59 28.55
C GLY A 137 -8.71 -9.05 27.24
N ASP A 138 -8.71 -8.22 26.18
CA ASP A 138 -8.03 -8.55 24.92
C ASP A 138 -6.51 -8.39 25.05
N GLU A 139 -5.86 -9.43 25.53
CA GLU A 139 -4.41 -9.46 25.74
C GLU A 139 -3.62 -9.29 24.44
N VAL A 140 -4.13 -9.74 23.30
CA VAL A 140 -3.45 -9.61 22.01
C VAL A 140 -3.36 -8.14 21.63
N SER A 141 -4.47 -7.42 21.75
CA SER A 141 -4.51 -5.98 21.51
C SER A 141 -3.67 -5.21 22.54
N LEU A 142 -3.71 -5.60 23.81
CA LEU A 142 -2.91 -4.98 24.87
C LEU A 142 -1.40 -5.11 24.58
N ARG A 143 -0.91 -6.31 24.31
CA ARG A 143 0.51 -6.56 23.98
C ARG A 143 0.97 -5.74 22.76
N ARG A 144 0.07 -5.55 21.80
CA ARG A 144 0.38 -4.78 20.61
C ARG A 144 0.64 -3.31 20.92
N ILE A 145 -0.17 -2.70 21.79
CA ILE A 145 -0.15 -1.24 22.00
C ILE A 145 0.50 -0.80 23.30
N ILE A 146 0.87 -1.71 24.19
CA ILE A 146 1.42 -1.36 25.51
C ILE A 146 2.63 -0.42 25.42
N ASN A 147 3.43 -0.55 24.37
CA ASN A 147 4.58 0.30 24.08
C ASN A 147 4.44 1.10 22.77
N GLN A 148 3.22 1.30 22.27
CA GLN A 148 2.90 2.13 21.11
C GLN A 148 1.89 3.22 21.50
N PRO A 149 2.26 4.49 21.53
CA PRO A 149 3.62 5.05 21.36
C PRO A 149 4.58 4.58 22.44
N LYS A 150 5.88 4.75 22.22
CA LYS A 150 6.92 4.30 23.16
C LYS A 150 6.68 4.85 24.58
N ARG A 151 6.57 3.94 25.57
CA ARG A 151 6.35 4.25 27.01
C ARG A 151 7.45 3.69 27.91
N GLY A 152 8.56 3.20 27.32
CA GLY A 152 9.64 2.57 28.07
C GLY A 152 9.33 1.14 28.55
N ILE A 153 8.25 0.53 28.08
CA ILE A 153 7.86 -0.85 28.42
C ILE A 153 8.52 -1.76 27.39
N GLY A 154 9.65 -2.35 27.73
CA GLY A 154 10.34 -3.34 26.90
C GLY A 154 9.90 -4.78 27.21
N ASP A 155 10.48 -5.72 26.46
CA ASP A 155 10.17 -7.16 26.58
C ASP A 155 10.39 -7.69 28.00
N THR A 156 11.40 -7.20 28.73
CA THR A 156 11.67 -7.60 30.11
C THR A 156 10.54 -7.17 31.05
N THR A 157 10.04 -5.94 30.93
CA THR A 157 8.92 -5.43 31.74
C THR A 157 7.63 -6.17 31.40
N LEU A 158 7.39 -6.37 30.11
CA LEU A 158 6.23 -7.14 29.65
C LEU A 158 6.28 -8.58 30.16
N GLY A 159 7.45 -9.20 30.15
CA GLY A 159 7.65 -10.54 30.70
C GLY A 159 7.32 -10.64 32.19
N LYS A 160 7.70 -9.65 32.98
CA LYS A 160 7.33 -9.58 34.41
C LYS A 160 5.83 -9.47 34.63
N ILE A 161 5.15 -8.56 33.88
CA ILE A 161 3.69 -8.41 33.92
C ILE A 161 2.99 -9.73 33.57
N MET A 162 3.48 -10.44 32.57
CA MET A 162 2.92 -11.72 32.15
C MET A 162 3.11 -12.81 33.21
N ALA A 163 4.27 -12.87 33.86
CA ALA A 163 4.52 -13.81 34.95
C ALA A 163 3.59 -13.53 36.13
N ALA A 164 3.50 -12.28 36.59
CA ALA A 164 2.60 -11.88 37.67
C ALA A 164 1.13 -12.21 37.35
N ALA A 165 0.66 -11.91 36.16
CA ALA A 165 -0.70 -12.26 35.74
C ALA A 165 -0.97 -13.76 35.78
N SER A 166 0.02 -14.58 35.34
CA SER A 166 -0.06 -16.04 35.37
C SER A 166 -0.10 -16.60 36.80
N ASP A 167 0.81 -16.08 37.65
CA ASP A 167 0.97 -16.56 39.03
C ASP A 167 -0.26 -16.25 39.90
N HIS A 168 -0.92 -15.13 39.66
CA HIS A 168 -2.12 -14.70 40.39
C HIS A 168 -3.43 -15.07 39.68
N GLY A 169 -3.38 -15.64 38.45
CA GLY A 169 -4.59 -16.04 37.71
C GLY A 169 -5.47 -14.86 37.29
N VAL A 170 -4.88 -13.69 37.07
CA VAL A 170 -5.57 -12.44 36.68
C VAL A 170 -5.16 -12.00 35.26
N SER A 171 -5.90 -11.04 34.69
CA SER A 171 -5.57 -10.49 33.38
C SER A 171 -4.35 -9.57 33.40
N LEU A 172 -3.65 -9.44 32.29
CA LEU A 172 -2.57 -8.44 32.14
C LEU A 172 -3.05 -7.03 32.45
N TRP A 173 -4.31 -6.71 32.07
CA TRP A 173 -4.92 -5.42 32.35
C TRP A 173 -5.06 -5.15 33.85
N THR A 174 -5.41 -6.15 34.64
CA THR A 174 -5.52 -6.05 36.10
C THR A 174 -4.17 -5.73 36.73
N VAL A 175 -3.12 -6.46 36.34
CA VAL A 175 -1.75 -6.23 36.85
C VAL A 175 -1.25 -4.82 36.50
N ILE A 176 -1.56 -4.32 35.29
CA ILE A 176 -1.15 -2.97 34.86
C ILE A 176 -1.92 -1.90 35.64
N GLY A 177 -3.18 -2.17 36.01
CA GLY A 177 -4.01 -1.22 36.75
C GLY A 177 -3.52 -0.97 38.19
N ASP A 178 -2.96 -1.97 38.82
CA ASP A 178 -2.37 -1.88 40.16
C ASP A 178 -1.09 -2.73 40.28
N PRO A 179 0.04 -2.24 39.71
CA PRO A 179 1.27 -3.01 39.70
C PRO A 179 1.84 -3.31 41.09
N ALA A 180 1.50 -2.50 42.11
CA ALA A 180 2.02 -2.66 43.45
C ALA A 180 1.38 -3.85 44.21
N GLU A 181 0.19 -4.26 43.81
CA GLU A 181 -0.50 -5.43 44.37
C GLU A 181 0.13 -6.74 43.88
N TYR A 182 0.77 -6.74 42.74
CA TYR A 182 1.26 -7.93 42.03
C TYR A 182 2.78 -7.98 41.86
N ASP A 183 3.55 -7.16 42.62
CA ASP A 183 5.04 -7.10 42.57
C ASP A 183 5.72 -8.21 43.39
#